data_5c0d86068e763b70f807378411f36a46
#
_entry.id   5c0d86068e763b70f807378411f36a46
#
_cell.length_a   1.000
_cell.length_b   1.000
_cell.length_c   1.000
_cell.angle_alpha   90.00
_cell.angle_beta   90.00
_cell.angle_gamma   90.00
#
_symmetry.space_group_name_H-M   'P 1'
#
loop_
_entity.id
_entity.type
_entity.pdbx_description
1 polymer ?
#
loop_
_entity_poly.entity_id
_entity_poly.type
_entity_poly.pdbx_seq_one_letter_code
_entity_poly.pdbx_strand_id
1 'polypeptide(L)'
;INDILHAQNFPKIYTFDIETEISDEFPDPEKAEQKVVSISLVGPDMSCIVYGLKQMNTEQKELFKTRYLDWIENNPFAKKLRGNKTPKVLYEYFESEEKMLERFFTVIVPKIAILAGWNAYRFDWQYLVNRIFKLFGKGMAYNMIRKASPIGETKQISWKEQDGTSVRVPGPCHSEIIDYMEIVKQYDYILRPYESYSLDWVASHAVDANKIKYEGTLQQLQR
;
A
#
# COMPACT_ATOMS: atom_id res chain seq x y z
N ILE A 1 27.45 -19.86 -8.86
CA ILE A 1 26.48 -19.27 -9.80
C ILE A 1 25.23 -20.14 -9.85
N ASN A 2 25.33 -21.48 -9.95
CA ASN A 2 24.15 -22.36 -9.97
C ASN A 2 23.29 -22.23 -8.70
N ASP A 3 23.87 -22.04 -7.53
CA ASP A 3 23.14 -21.89 -6.27
C ASP A 3 22.34 -20.57 -6.23
N ILE A 4 22.81 -19.53 -6.94
CA ILE A 4 22.06 -18.26 -7.06
C ILE A 4 20.88 -18.42 -8.03
N LEU A 5 21.07 -19.16 -9.13
CA LEU A 5 20.01 -19.39 -10.13
C LEU A 5 18.90 -20.33 -9.62
N HIS A 6 19.21 -21.14 -8.63
CA HIS A 6 18.26 -22.05 -7.96
C HIS A 6 17.82 -21.56 -6.58
N ALA A 7 18.18 -20.32 -6.19
CA ALA A 7 17.70 -19.74 -4.95
C ALA A 7 16.17 -19.64 -4.97
N GLN A 8 15.52 -20.44 -4.16
CA GLN A 8 14.05 -20.44 -4.02
C GLN A 8 13.53 -19.27 -3.18
N ASN A 9 14.41 -18.41 -2.67
CA ASN A 9 14.05 -17.25 -1.86
C ASN A 9 13.90 -16.00 -2.73
N PHE A 10 12.80 -15.91 -3.43
CA PHE A 10 12.42 -14.65 -4.08
C PHE A 10 12.09 -13.59 -3.03
N PRO A 11 12.40 -12.30 -3.31
CA PRO A 11 12.00 -11.21 -2.44
C PRO A 11 10.48 -11.21 -2.26
N LYS A 12 10.05 -11.06 -1.02
CA LYS A 12 8.63 -11.01 -0.70
C LYS A 12 8.07 -9.66 -1.12
N ILE A 13 6.98 -9.69 -1.87
CA ILE A 13 6.22 -8.51 -2.26
C ILE A 13 5.11 -8.32 -1.22
N TYR A 14 5.02 -7.11 -0.68
CA TYR A 14 3.91 -6.68 0.16
C TYR A 14 3.10 -5.64 -0.60
N THR A 15 1.81 -5.87 -0.71
CA THR A 15 0.90 -4.87 -1.26
C THR A 15 0.50 -3.91 -0.16
N PHE A 16 0.53 -2.61 -0.45
CA PHE A 16 0.11 -1.57 0.50
C PHE A 16 -0.91 -0.63 -0.12
N ASP A 17 -1.69 -0.03 0.74
CA ASP A 17 -2.70 0.95 0.40
C ASP A 17 -2.91 1.89 1.58
N ILE A 18 -3.29 3.15 1.34
CA ILE A 18 -3.58 4.13 2.38
C ILE A 18 -5.01 4.60 2.32
N GLU A 19 -5.55 4.96 3.49
CA GLU A 19 -6.80 5.69 3.59
C GLU A 19 -6.56 7.03 4.26
N THR A 20 -7.17 8.06 3.71
CA THR A 20 -7.10 9.42 4.24
C THR A 20 -8.41 9.82 4.89
N GLU A 21 -8.35 10.83 5.75
CA GLU A 21 -9.54 11.46 6.31
C GLU A 21 -10.45 11.97 5.20
N ILE A 22 -11.75 11.71 5.34
CA ILE A 22 -12.75 12.16 4.35
C ILE A 22 -12.92 13.66 4.48
N SER A 23 -12.81 14.34 3.34
CA SER A 23 -13.12 15.75 3.17
C SER A 23 -14.04 15.96 1.96
N ASP A 24 -14.51 17.17 1.74
CA ASP A 24 -15.34 17.52 0.57
C ASP A 24 -14.52 17.49 -0.74
N GLU A 25 -13.20 17.59 -0.63
CA GLU A 25 -12.28 17.51 -1.76
C GLU A 25 -11.57 16.15 -1.80
N PHE A 26 -11.32 15.65 -3.02
CA PHE A 26 -10.50 14.46 -3.22
C PHE A 26 -9.06 14.73 -2.72
N PRO A 27 -8.44 13.78 -2.01
CA PRO A 27 -7.09 13.96 -1.49
C PRO A 27 -6.07 14.23 -2.61
N ASP A 28 -5.40 15.37 -2.52
CA ASP A 28 -4.34 15.77 -3.44
C ASP A 28 -2.99 15.26 -2.91
N PRO A 29 -2.30 14.33 -3.60
CA PRO A 29 -1.04 13.76 -3.12
C PRO A 29 0.11 14.77 -3.08
N GLU A 30 0.05 15.86 -3.84
CA GLU A 30 1.07 16.91 -3.78
C GLU A 30 0.92 17.77 -2.53
N LYS A 31 -0.30 18.10 -2.16
CA LYS A 31 -0.60 18.92 -0.97
C LYS A 31 -0.61 18.09 0.32
N ALA A 32 -1.06 16.86 0.25
CA ALA A 32 -1.18 15.90 1.37
C ALA A 32 -1.81 16.56 2.62
N GLU A 33 -2.99 17.17 2.45
CA GLU A 33 -3.61 17.98 3.52
C GLU A 33 -4.36 17.14 4.53
N GLN A 34 -5.09 16.11 4.07
CA GLN A 34 -5.87 15.24 4.93
C GLN A 34 -4.95 14.28 5.69
N LYS A 35 -5.38 13.88 6.90
CA LYS A 35 -4.67 12.88 7.68
C LYS A 35 -4.68 11.53 6.99
N VAL A 36 -3.59 10.80 7.06
CA VAL A 36 -3.58 9.37 6.79
C VAL A 36 -4.20 8.67 8.00
N VAL A 37 -5.36 8.07 7.82
CA VAL A 37 -6.10 7.42 8.92
C VAL A 37 -5.80 5.94 9.04
N SER A 38 -5.36 5.31 7.96
CA SER A 38 -4.84 3.94 8.00
C SER A 38 -3.84 3.64 6.88
N ILE A 39 -2.99 2.65 7.15
CA ILE A 39 -2.07 2.04 6.19
C ILE A 39 -2.28 0.54 6.27
N SER A 40 -2.62 -0.10 5.17
CA SER A 40 -2.78 -1.55 5.08
C SER A 40 -1.61 -2.19 4.36
N LEU A 41 -1.22 -3.38 4.79
CA LEU A 41 -0.19 -4.20 4.21
C LEU A 41 -0.67 -5.64 4.07
N VAL A 42 -0.57 -6.20 2.87
CA VAL A 42 -0.88 -7.60 2.61
C VAL A 42 0.36 -8.31 2.07
N GLY A 43 0.79 -9.35 2.76
CA GLY A 43 1.93 -10.16 2.37
C GLY A 43 1.59 -11.26 1.37
N PRO A 44 2.61 -11.95 0.83
CA PRO A 44 2.44 -13.00 -0.19
C PRO A 44 1.73 -14.26 0.32
N ASP A 45 1.57 -14.38 1.64
CA ASP A 45 0.82 -15.46 2.29
C ASP A 45 -0.58 -15.02 2.71
N MET A 46 -1.06 -13.91 2.18
CA MET A 46 -2.32 -13.26 2.55
C MET A 46 -2.40 -12.80 4.00
N SER A 47 -1.27 -12.74 4.73
CA SER A 47 -1.24 -12.06 6.02
C SER A 47 -1.49 -10.58 5.84
N CYS A 48 -2.41 -10.03 6.64
CA CYS A 48 -2.84 -8.64 6.58
C CYS A 48 -2.48 -7.92 7.88
N ILE A 49 -1.87 -6.74 7.76
CA ILE A 49 -1.62 -5.84 8.90
C ILE A 49 -2.21 -4.50 8.54
N VAL A 50 -3.03 -3.95 9.41
CA VAL A 50 -3.57 -2.59 9.28
C VAL A 50 -3.07 -1.75 10.44
N TYR A 51 -2.41 -0.66 10.14
CA TYR A 51 -2.07 0.42 11.06
C TYR A 51 -3.16 1.47 10.98
N GLY A 52 -3.73 1.88 12.09
CA GLY A 52 -4.86 2.82 12.05
C GLY A 52 -4.98 3.70 13.27
N LEU A 53 -5.66 4.83 13.08
CA LEU A 53 -5.92 5.82 14.13
C LEU A 53 -7.23 5.55 14.88
N LYS A 54 -8.06 4.63 14.40
CA LYS A 54 -9.31 4.27 15.07
C LYS A 54 -9.05 3.23 16.15
N GLN A 55 -9.37 3.56 17.39
CA GLN A 55 -9.29 2.59 18.46
C GLN A 55 -10.41 1.55 18.30
N MET A 56 -10.02 0.30 18.09
CA MET A 56 -10.95 -0.85 18.02
C MET A 56 -10.96 -1.60 19.35
N ASN A 57 -12.14 -1.98 19.82
CA ASN A 57 -12.30 -2.92 20.92
C ASN A 57 -12.01 -4.37 20.44
N THR A 58 -12.00 -5.31 21.37
CA THR A 58 -11.67 -6.71 21.08
C THR A 58 -12.65 -7.34 20.10
N GLU A 59 -13.95 -7.06 20.25
CA GLU A 59 -15.00 -7.57 19.36
C GLU A 59 -14.83 -7.06 17.92
N GLN A 60 -14.55 -5.77 17.76
CA GLN A 60 -14.30 -5.18 16.44
C GLN A 60 -13.06 -5.77 15.75
N LYS A 61 -11.98 -6.03 16.52
CA LYS A 61 -10.78 -6.68 15.99
C LYS A 61 -11.04 -8.12 15.55
N GLU A 62 -11.80 -8.88 16.34
CA GLU A 62 -12.15 -10.25 15.96
C GLU A 62 -13.12 -10.26 14.76
N LEU A 63 -14.07 -9.34 14.68
CA LEU A 63 -14.94 -9.19 13.52
C LEU A 63 -14.15 -8.85 12.24
N PHE A 64 -13.21 -7.92 12.33
CA PHE A 64 -12.31 -7.58 11.21
C PHE A 64 -11.54 -8.81 10.73
N LYS A 65 -10.93 -9.53 11.66
CA LYS A 65 -10.17 -10.75 11.36
C LYS A 65 -11.04 -11.83 10.72
N THR A 66 -12.21 -12.10 11.28
CA THR A 66 -13.15 -13.10 10.77
C THR A 66 -13.58 -12.76 9.35
N ARG A 67 -14.02 -11.52 9.10
CA ARG A 67 -14.43 -11.07 7.75
C ARG A 67 -13.33 -11.19 6.71
N TYR A 68 -12.09 -10.86 7.09
CA TYR A 68 -10.95 -10.99 6.17
C TYR A 68 -10.64 -12.46 5.85
N LEU A 69 -10.65 -13.34 6.85
CA LEU A 69 -10.43 -14.77 6.65
C LEU A 69 -11.55 -15.42 5.84
N ASP A 70 -12.80 -15.06 6.09
CA ASP A 70 -13.95 -15.51 5.32
C ASP A 70 -13.85 -15.06 3.86
N TRP A 71 -13.41 -13.83 3.62
CA TRP A 71 -13.17 -13.35 2.26
C TRP A 71 -12.09 -14.18 1.55
N ILE A 72 -10.98 -14.52 2.22
CA ILE A 72 -9.93 -15.39 1.64
C ILE A 72 -10.52 -16.76 1.28
N GLU A 73 -11.30 -17.37 2.17
CA GLU A 73 -11.87 -18.70 1.93
C GLU A 73 -12.90 -18.72 0.78
N ASN A 74 -13.63 -17.63 0.60
CA ASN A 74 -14.65 -17.50 -0.46
C ASN A 74 -14.10 -16.95 -1.78
N ASN A 75 -12.84 -16.46 -1.81
CA ASN A 75 -12.20 -16.00 -3.02
C ASN A 75 -11.19 -17.03 -3.53
N PRO A 76 -11.44 -17.72 -4.69
CA PRO A 76 -10.56 -18.78 -5.20
C PRO A 76 -9.13 -18.31 -5.45
N PHE A 77 -8.94 -17.05 -5.89
CA PHE A 77 -7.63 -16.50 -6.17
C PHE A 77 -6.85 -16.23 -4.88
N ALA A 78 -7.49 -15.58 -3.89
CA ALA A 78 -6.88 -15.34 -2.58
C ALA A 78 -6.52 -16.65 -1.86
N LYS A 79 -7.40 -17.64 -1.95
CA LYS A 79 -7.18 -19.00 -1.42
C LYS A 79 -5.99 -19.70 -2.08
N LYS A 80 -5.84 -19.54 -3.39
CA LYS A 80 -4.69 -20.07 -4.14
C LYS A 80 -3.38 -19.38 -3.71
N LEU A 81 -3.37 -18.06 -3.55
CA LEU A 81 -2.21 -17.30 -3.08
C LEU A 81 -1.81 -17.68 -1.65
N ARG A 82 -2.78 -17.84 -0.76
CA ARG A 82 -2.53 -18.30 0.61
C ARG A 82 -1.88 -19.67 0.64
N GLY A 83 -2.29 -20.58 -0.24
CA GLY A 83 -1.89 -21.99 -0.24
C GLY A 83 -2.25 -22.66 1.11
N ASN A 84 -1.32 -23.41 1.67
CA ASN A 84 -1.51 -24.11 2.96
C ASN A 84 -1.12 -23.27 4.19
N LYS A 85 -0.88 -21.97 4.02
CA LYS A 85 -0.47 -21.10 5.13
C LYS A 85 -1.70 -20.58 5.88
N THR A 86 -1.53 -20.30 7.17
CA THR A 86 -2.53 -19.62 7.99
C THR A 86 -2.20 -18.14 8.03
N PRO A 87 -3.00 -17.26 7.39
CA PRO A 87 -2.73 -15.84 7.38
C PRO A 87 -2.80 -15.23 8.79
N LYS A 88 -1.87 -14.33 9.07
CA LYS A 88 -1.94 -13.49 10.27
C LYS A 88 -2.73 -12.23 9.93
N VAL A 89 -3.71 -11.91 10.75
CA VAL A 89 -4.53 -10.69 10.60
C VAL A 89 -4.37 -9.86 11.85
N LEU A 90 -3.81 -8.67 11.71
CA LEU A 90 -3.48 -7.78 12.82
C LEU A 90 -4.01 -6.38 12.55
N TYR A 91 -4.52 -5.75 13.60
CA TYR A 91 -4.80 -4.32 13.63
C TYR A 91 -3.99 -3.68 14.75
N GLU A 92 -3.12 -2.73 14.41
CA GLU A 92 -2.30 -1.95 15.34
C GLU A 92 -2.82 -0.52 15.42
N TYR A 93 -3.26 -0.12 16.63
CA TYR A 93 -3.77 1.22 16.89
C TYR A 93 -2.64 2.19 17.22
N PHE A 94 -2.74 3.39 16.69
CA PHE A 94 -1.84 4.51 16.98
C PHE A 94 -2.61 5.72 17.52
N GLU A 95 -2.09 6.34 18.56
CA GLU A 95 -2.68 7.52 19.19
C GLU A 95 -2.62 8.75 18.28
N SER A 96 -1.64 8.80 17.36
CA SER A 96 -1.47 9.89 16.41
C SER A 96 -0.94 9.41 15.07
N GLU A 97 -1.23 10.20 14.04
CA GLU A 97 -0.73 9.98 12.70
C GLU A 97 0.79 9.99 12.64
N GLU A 98 1.43 10.91 13.38
CA GLU A 98 2.87 11.04 13.43
C GLU A 98 3.53 9.75 13.91
N LYS A 99 3.02 9.14 14.99
CA LYS A 99 3.53 7.87 15.51
C LYS A 99 3.33 6.73 14.50
N MET A 100 2.19 6.69 13.82
CA MET A 100 1.90 5.70 12.79
C MET A 100 2.87 5.82 11.61
N LEU A 101 3.04 7.03 11.07
CA LEU A 101 3.94 7.30 9.96
C LEU A 101 5.41 7.06 10.34
N GLU A 102 5.84 7.50 11.51
CA GLU A 102 7.19 7.20 12.01
C GLU A 102 7.43 5.69 12.07
N ARG A 103 6.50 4.94 12.67
CA ARG A 103 6.57 3.47 12.74
C ARG A 103 6.65 2.84 11.36
N PHE A 104 5.81 3.30 10.41
CA PHE A 104 5.79 2.79 9.05
C PHE A 104 7.14 2.97 8.36
N PHE A 105 7.65 4.20 8.31
CA PHE A 105 8.92 4.50 7.62
C PHE A 105 10.16 3.92 8.31
N THR A 106 10.21 3.91 9.65
CA THR A 106 11.44 3.58 10.37
C THR A 106 11.54 2.14 10.81
N VAL A 107 10.44 1.40 10.87
CA VAL A 107 10.42 0.04 11.39
C VAL A 107 9.85 -0.98 10.40
N ILE A 108 8.86 -0.58 9.61
CA ILE A 108 8.14 -1.51 8.72
C ILE A 108 8.79 -1.55 7.36
N VAL A 109 8.89 -0.43 6.66
CA VAL A 109 9.48 -0.35 5.32
C VAL A 109 10.88 -0.96 5.24
N PRO A 110 11.81 -0.74 6.21
CA PRO A 110 13.15 -1.32 6.15
C PRO A 110 13.19 -2.85 6.12
N LYS A 111 12.10 -3.52 6.53
CA LYS A 111 12.00 -4.99 6.57
C LYS A 111 11.38 -5.57 5.30
N ILE A 112 10.93 -4.72 4.39
CA ILE A 112 10.22 -5.10 3.18
C ILE A 112 11.12 -4.82 1.98
N ALA A 113 11.40 -5.86 1.20
CA ALA A 113 12.21 -5.72 0.00
C ALA A 113 11.43 -5.05 -1.14
N ILE A 114 10.14 -5.36 -1.26
CA ILE A 114 9.27 -4.80 -2.32
C ILE A 114 7.93 -4.42 -1.71
N LEU A 115 7.60 -3.13 -1.82
CA LEU A 115 6.27 -2.58 -1.59
C LEU A 115 5.60 -2.35 -2.94
N ALA A 116 4.38 -2.83 -3.12
CA ALA A 116 3.63 -2.67 -4.33
C ALA A 116 2.25 -2.09 -4.05
N GLY A 117 1.73 -1.29 -4.94
CA GLY A 117 0.39 -0.73 -4.84
C GLY A 117 -0.19 -0.41 -6.21
N TRP A 118 -1.46 -0.05 -6.24
CA TRP A 118 -2.13 0.38 -7.46
C TRP A 118 -2.10 1.90 -7.56
N ASN A 119 -1.50 2.43 -8.61
CA ASN A 119 -1.23 3.87 -8.74
C ASN A 119 -0.35 4.44 -7.63
N ALA A 120 0.47 3.57 -7.02
CA ALA A 120 1.22 3.88 -5.81
C ALA A 120 2.22 5.03 -5.97
N TYR A 121 2.79 5.21 -7.17
CA TYR A 121 3.71 6.32 -7.42
C TYR A 121 3.01 7.67 -7.34
N ARG A 122 1.83 7.79 -7.99
CA ARG A 122 1.09 9.05 -8.12
C ARG A 122 0.18 9.34 -6.94
N PHE A 123 -0.10 8.32 -6.11
CA PHE A 123 -0.98 8.52 -4.96
C PHE A 123 -0.32 8.07 -3.65
N ASP A 124 -0.35 6.80 -3.31
CA ASP A 124 -0.02 6.33 -1.95
C ASP A 124 1.37 6.76 -1.48
N TRP A 125 2.41 6.45 -2.27
CA TRP A 125 3.78 6.78 -1.88
C TRP A 125 4.04 8.28 -1.90
N GLN A 126 3.56 8.98 -2.93
CA GLN A 126 3.69 10.43 -3.02
C GLN A 126 2.98 11.11 -1.85
N TYR A 127 1.76 10.67 -1.53
CA TYR A 127 0.99 11.20 -0.41
C TYR A 127 1.72 11.01 0.91
N LEU A 128 2.16 9.79 1.20
CA LEU A 128 2.91 9.48 2.43
C LEU A 128 4.17 10.33 2.57
N VAL A 129 4.95 10.47 1.51
CA VAL A 129 6.17 11.28 1.52
C VAL A 129 5.84 12.75 1.74
N ASN A 130 4.90 13.33 1.00
CA ASN A 130 4.53 14.73 1.17
C ASN A 130 3.88 14.98 2.54
N ARG A 131 3.15 14.00 3.07
CA ARG A 131 2.57 14.10 4.41
C ARG A 131 3.63 14.16 5.52
N ILE A 132 4.68 13.32 5.45
CA ILE A 132 5.76 13.41 6.44
C ILE A 132 6.56 14.70 6.30
N PHE A 133 6.74 15.23 5.08
CA PHE A 133 7.36 16.55 4.89
C PHE A 133 6.54 17.66 5.57
N LYS A 134 5.22 17.58 5.45
CA LYS A 134 4.31 18.57 6.06
C LYS A 134 4.30 18.48 7.58
N LEU A 135 4.25 17.28 8.15
CA LEU A 135 4.15 17.07 9.60
C LEU A 135 5.46 17.26 10.33
N PHE A 136 6.56 16.77 9.76
CA PHE A 136 7.85 16.72 10.46
C PHE A 136 8.88 17.73 9.95
N GLY A 137 8.57 18.40 8.85
CA GLY A 137 9.53 19.27 8.16
C GLY A 137 10.62 18.50 7.42
N LYS A 138 11.35 19.22 6.56
CA LYS A 138 12.26 18.64 5.57
C LYS A 138 13.35 17.74 6.16
N GLY A 139 14.02 18.19 7.22
CA GLY A 139 15.13 17.46 7.81
C GLY A 139 14.72 16.11 8.41
N MET A 140 13.64 16.10 9.18
CA MET A 140 13.12 14.90 9.84
C MET A 140 12.52 13.93 8.82
N ALA A 141 11.75 14.43 7.85
CA ALA A 141 11.17 13.61 6.78
C ALA A 141 12.25 12.89 5.97
N TYR A 142 13.31 13.58 5.53
CA TYR A 142 14.43 12.91 4.85
C TYR A 142 15.12 11.87 5.74
N ASN A 143 15.28 12.14 7.04
CA ASN A 143 15.84 11.14 7.95
C ASN A 143 14.94 9.90 8.08
N MET A 144 13.62 10.06 8.08
CA MET A 144 12.66 8.94 8.07
C MET A 144 12.78 8.11 6.79
N ILE A 145 12.87 8.76 5.62
CA ILE A 145 13.05 8.06 4.34
C ILE A 145 14.39 7.33 4.28
N ARG A 146 15.46 7.91 4.83
CA ARG A 146 16.76 7.24 4.99
C ARG A 146 16.66 6.01 5.88
N LYS A 147 15.95 6.10 7.01
CA LYS A 147 15.71 4.96 7.90
C LYS A 147 14.82 3.89 7.27
N ALA A 148 13.98 4.26 6.29
CA ALA A 148 13.20 3.31 5.49
C ALA A 148 14.08 2.43 4.59
N SER A 149 15.33 2.84 4.33
CA SER A 149 16.31 2.05 3.59
C SER A 149 17.14 1.21 4.55
N PRO A 150 17.32 -0.10 4.28
CA PRO A 150 18.19 -0.96 5.08
C PRO A 150 19.65 -0.49 5.13
N ILE A 151 20.09 0.28 4.14
CA ILE A 151 21.45 0.82 4.05
C ILE A 151 21.56 2.31 4.38
N GLY A 152 20.44 2.94 4.76
CA GLY A 152 20.41 4.36 5.12
C GLY A 152 20.57 5.34 3.95
N GLU A 153 20.26 4.91 2.73
CA GLU A 153 20.35 5.74 1.53
C GLU A 153 18.98 5.94 0.87
N THR A 154 18.85 7.03 0.11
CA THR A 154 17.62 7.37 -0.61
C THR A 154 17.89 7.45 -2.11
N LYS A 155 16.87 7.12 -2.90
CA LYS A 155 16.83 7.32 -4.35
C LYS A 155 15.67 8.24 -4.73
N GLN A 156 15.66 8.69 -5.98
CA GLN A 156 14.50 9.38 -6.56
C GLN A 156 13.64 8.37 -7.32
N ILE A 157 12.38 8.27 -6.95
CA ILE A 157 11.35 7.61 -7.74
C ILE A 157 10.80 8.68 -8.67
N SER A 158 10.78 8.40 -9.97
CA SER A 158 10.36 9.38 -10.98
C SER A 158 9.40 8.77 -11.99
N TRP A 159 8.42 9.56 -12.39
CA TRP A 159 7.50 9.22 -13.48
C TRP A 159 7.16 10.46 -14.29
N LYS A 160 6.50 10.28 -15.41
CA LYS A 160 5.97 11.37 -16.23
C LYS A 160 4.46 11.43 -16.09
N GLU A 161 3.94 12.63 -15.94
CA GLU A 161 2.50 12.90 -16.03
C GLU A 161 2.06 12.95 -17.51
N GLN A 162 0.73 12.98 -17.72
CA GLN A 162 0.17 12.99 -19.07
C GLN A 162 0.59 14.22 -19.89
N ASP A 163 0.81 15.35 -19.23
CA ASP A 163 1.29 16.59 -19.83
C ASP A 163 2.80 16.59 -20.12
N GLY A 164 3.50 15.49 -19.80
CA GLY A 164 4.95 15.34 -19.97
C GLY A 164 5.78 15.85 -18.79
N THR A 165 5.16 16.45 -17.77
CA THR A 165 5.85 16.90 -16.55
C THR A 165 6.50 15.72 -15.83
N SER A 166 7.76 15.89 -15.44
CA SER A 166 8.48 14.88 -14.65
C SER A 166 8.30 15.16 -13.16
N VAL A 167 7.69 14.23 -12.47
CA VAL A 167 7.56 14.24 -11.01
C VAL A 167 8.64 13.38 -10.38
N ARG A 168 9.17 13.83 -9.24
CA ARG A 168 10.21 13.11 -8.49
C ARG A 168 9.87 13.13 -7.02
N VAL A 169 9.86 11.95 -6.41
CA VAL A 169 9.59 11.78 -4.98
C VAL A 169 10.70 10.92 -4.38
N PRO A 170 11.26 11.30 -3.23
CA PRO A 170 12.28 10.48 -2.59
C PRO A 170 11.72 9.14 -2.12
N GLY A 171 12.53 8.10 -2.27
CA GLY A 171 12.24 6.75 -1.80
C GLY A 171 13.46 6.08 -1.18
N PRO A 172 13.29 4.98 -0.45
CA PRO A 172 14.39 4.24 0.13
C PRO A 172 15.18 3.47 -0.95
N CYS A 173 16.49 3.35 -0.77
CA CYS A 173 17.28 2.39 -1.53
C CYS A 173 17.07 0.98 -0.96
N HIS A 174 17.13 -0.06 -1.81
CA HIS A 174 16.94 -1.47 -1.46
C HIS A 174 15.57 -1.88 -0.90
N SER A 175 14.63 -0.94 -0.78
CA SER A 175 13.21 -1.23 -0.65
C SER A 175 12.54 -0.67 -1.90
N GLU A 176 12.18 -1.56 -2.81
CA GLU A 176 11.60 -1.13 -4.09
C GLU A 176 10.13 -0.79 -3.90
N ILE A 177 9.73 0.36 -4.44
CA ILE A 177 8.31 0.70 -4.58
C ILE A 177 7.91 0.34 -6.01
N ILE A 178 6.84 -0.43 -6.16
CA ILE A 178 6.34 -0.87 -7.47
C ILE A 178 4.91 -0.40 -7.65
N ASP A 179 4.64 0.20 -8.80
CA ASP A 179 3.29 0.57 -9.20
C ASP A 179 2.72 -0.50 -10.16
N TYR A 180 1.75 -1.27 -9.68
CA TYR A 180 1.12 -2.32 -10.48
C TYR A 180 0.34 -1.76 -11.67
N MET A 181 -0.23 -0.56 -11.56
CA MET A 181 -0.93 0.06 -12.69
C MET A 181 0.04 0.35 -13.85
N GLU A 182 1.26 0.80 -13.56
CA GLU A 182 2.28 1.03 -14.59
C GLU A 182 2.74 -0.29 -15.23
N ILE A 183 2.88 -1.36 -14.45
CA ILE A 183 3.22 -2.69 -14.99
C ILE A 183 2.10 -3.17 -15.90
N VAL A 184 0.85 -3.08 -15.48
CA VAL A 184 -0.30 -3.48 -16.30
C VAL A 184 -0.31 -2.70 -17.61
N LYS A 185 -0.15 -1.38 -17.58
CA LYS A 185 -0.08 -0.54 -18.78
C LYS A 185 1.07 -0.93 -19.71
N GLN A 186 2.22 -1.28 -19.16
CA GLN A 186 3.38 -1.70 -19.95
C GLN A 186 3.15 -3.00 -20.73
N TYR A 187 2.38 -3.92 -20.18
CA TYR A 187 2.09 -5.23 -20.78
C TYR A 187 0.72 -5.33 -21.45
N ASP A 188 -0.06 -4.26 -21.42
CA ASP A 188 -1.42 -4.21 -21.96
C ASP A 188 -1.48 -4.47 -23.49
N TYR A 189 -0.48 -4.04 -24.23
CA TYR A 189 -0.39 -4.33 -25.67
C TYR A 189 -0.33 -5.83 -26.00
N ILE A 190 0.08 -6.68 -25.03
CA ILE A 190 0.10 -8.14 -25.17
C ILE A 190 -1.30 -8.73 -24.91
N LEU A 191 -2.03 -8.13 -23.98
CA LEU A 191 -3.31 -8.63 -23.47
C LEU A 191 -4.55 -8.01 -24.16
N ARG A 192 -4.39 -7.03 -25.00
CA ARG A 192 -5.31 -6.03 -25.56
C ARG A 192 -5.50 -4.82 -24.64
N PRO A 193 -5.55 -3.58 -25.19
CA PRO A 193 -5.75 -2.39 -24.39
C PRO A 193 -6.99 -2.45 -23.52
N TYR A 194 -6.84 -2.19 -22.24
CA TYR A 194 -7.97 -2.07 -21.34
C TYR A 194 -8.71 -0.76 -21.58
N GLU A 195 -10.04 -0.78 -21.48
CA GLU A 195 -10.89 0.42 -21.59
C GLU A 195 -10.68 1.37 -20.42
N SER A 196 -10.29 0.82 -19.25
CA SER A 196 -10.03 1.56 -18.02
C SER A 196 -8.91 0.91 -17.22
N TYR A 197 -8.09 1.74 -16.57
CA TYR A 197 -7.06 1.30 -15.63
C TYR A 197 -7.48 1.53 -14.17
N SER A 198 -8.77 1.69 -13.88
CA SER A 198 -9.23 1.65 -12.49
C SER A 198 -8.99 0.25 -11.91
N LEU A 199 -8.62 0.18 -10.63
CA LEU A 199 -8.36 -1.10 -9.96
C LEU A 199 -9.56 -2.04 -10.06
N ASP A 200 -10.78 -1.51 -9.87
CA ASP A 200 -12.00 -2.32 -9.92
C ASP A 200 -12.25 -2.91 -11.31
N TRP A 201 -12.03 -2.13 -12.35
CA TRP A 201 -12.18 -2.60 -13.73
C TRP A 201 -11.15 -3.68 -14.07
N VAL A 202 -9.87 -3.43 -13.77
CA VAL A 202 -8.79 -4.41 -14.05
C VAL A 202 -8.96 -5.66 -13.21
N ALA A 203 -9.30 -5.54 -11.92
CA ALA A 203 -9.50 -6.69 -11.05
C ALA A 203 -10.67 -7.57 -11.51
N SER A 204 -11.78 -6.97 -11.97
CA SER A 204 -12.93 -7.72 -12.47
C SER A 204 -12.61 -8.50 -13.76
N HIS A 205 -11.74 -7.96 -14.63
CA HIS A 205 -11.41 -8.60 -15.90
C HIS A 205 -10.22 -9.56 -15.81
N ALA A 206 -9.25 -9.27 -14.95
CA ALA A 206 -8.03 -10.07 -14.83
C ALA A 206 -8.16 -11.24 -13.85
N VAL A 207 -8.89 -11.06 -12.74
CA VAL A 207 -8.94 -12.04 -11.63
C VAL A 207 -10.35 -12.30 -11.11
N ASP A 208 -11.38 -11.85 -11.82
CA ASP A 208 -12.80 -12.00 -11.44
C ASP A 208 -13.07 -11.51 -10.00
N ALA A 209 -12.43 -10.41 -9.63
CA ALA A 209 -12.58 -9.79 -8.33
C ALA A 209 -13.18 -8.39 -8.47
N ASN A 210 -14.09 -8.04 -7.57
CA ASN A 210 -14.74 -6.73 -7.54
C ASN A 210 -14.53 -6.09 -6.17
N LYS A 211 -14.64 -4.76 -6.10
CA LYS A 211 -14.72 -4.06 -4.82
C LYS A 211 -15.85 -4.61 -3.98
N ILE A 212 -15.59 -4.80 -2.69
CA ILE A 212 -16.64 -5.15 -1.74
C ILE A 212 -17.65 -4.00 -1.73
N LYS A 213 -18.90 -4.32 -2.12
CA LYS A 213 -19.97 -3.32 -2.10
C LYS A 213 -20.25 -2.93 -0.66
N TYR A 214 -20.23 -1.65 -0.42
CA TYR A 214 -20.53 -1.06 0.87
C TYR A 214 -21.90 -0.36 0.82
N GLU A 215 -22.77 -0.73 1.75
CA GLU A 215 -24.06 -0.05 1.92
C GLU A 215 -23.92 1.07 2.92
N GLY A 216 -23.81 2.31 2.45
CA GLY A 216 -23.69 3.49 3.29
C GLY A 216 -22.88 4.61 2.65
N THR A 217 -22.69 5.70 3.40
CA THR A 217 -21.83 6.81 2.98
C THR A 217 -20.39 6.57 3.44
N LEU A 218 -19.41 7.14 2.71
CA LEU A 218 -18.00 7.09 3.12
C LEU A 218 -17.79 7.63 4.54
N GLN A 219 -18.56 8.65 4.95
CA GLN A 219 -18.54 9.19 6.32
C GLN A 219 -18.99 8.18 7.39
N GLN A 220 -19.85 7.23 7.04
CA GLN A 220 -20.26 6.16 7.96
C GLN A 220 -19.20 5.07 8.11
N LEU A 221 -18.33 4.90 7.10
CA LEU A 221 -17.19 3.97 7.16
C LEU A 221 -16.12 4.41 8.16
N GLN A 222 -15.95 5.72 8.36
CA GLN A 222 -14.92 6.25 9.26
C GLN A 222 -15.40 6.44 10.71
N ARG A 223 -16.71 6.36 10.97
CA ARG A 223 -17.29 6.37 12.31
C ARG A 223 -17.26 4.97 12.93
#